data_7d99b36991cec3a15a1a275feb763430
#
_entry.id   7d99b36991cec3a15a1a275feb763430
#
_cell.length_a   1.000
_cell.length_b   1.000
_cell.length_c   1.000
_cell.angle_alpha   90.00
_cell.angle_beta   90.00
_cell.angle_gamma   90.00
#
_symmetry.space_group_name_H-M   'P 1'
#
loop_
_entity.id
_entity.type
_entity.pdbx_description
1 polymer ?
#
loop_
_entity_poly.entity_id
_entity_poly.type
_entity_poly.pdbx_seq_one_letter_code
_entity_poly.pdbx_strand_id
1 'polypeptide(L)'
;MVMMGKLKQNLLVACLVISSVTVFYLGRHAMECHHRIEERSSQPGDQGLLGGLQGPGGVLLGGSLGSSAILRGSGPGGRNLSVPFVYNKDMPLVFIGGVPRSGTTLMRAMLDAHPEVRCGEETRVIPRILAMKQMWSRSGREKMRLDEAGVTDEVLDAAMQAFLLEIIVKHGEPANFLCNKDPFALKSLSYLAKIFPHAKFVLMIRDGRASVHSMISRKVTIAGFDLGSYRDCLTKWNRAIETMYTQCLEASDKCLPMHYEQLVLHPEKWMRTLLKFLDIPWNEAVLHHEELIGKAGGVSLSK
;
A
#
# COMPACT_ATOMS: atom_id res chain seq x y z
N MET A 1 -17.88 8.92 60.91
CA MET A 1 -16.76 8.18 60.25
C MET A 1 -17.09 6.72 59.95
N VAL A 2 -17.96 6.03 60.66
CA VAL A 2 -18.31 4.62 60.49
C VAL A 2 -19.21 4.36 59.24
N MET A 3 -20.07 5.28 58.83
CA MET A 3 -20.97 5.13 57.65
C MET A 3 -20.23 5.17 56.31
N MET A 4 -19.16 5.95 56.16
CA MET A 4 -18.38 6.01 54.90
C MET A 4 -17.58 4.74 54.63
N GLY A 5 -17.17 3.99 55.68
CA GLY A 5 -16.47 2.72 55.52
C GLY A 5 -17.36 1.60 54.96
N LYS A 6 -18.60 1.50 55.43
CA LYS A 6 -19.57 0.51 54.97
C LYS A 6 -19.97 0.74 53.47
N LEU A 7 -20.10 2.01 53.07
CA LEU A 7 -20.44 2.35 51.68
C LEU A 7 -19.31 1.95 50.68
N LYS A 8 -18.05 2.21 51.05
CA LYS A 8 -16.87 1.79 50.27
C LYS A 8 -16.74 0.26 50.17
N GLN A 9 -17.01 -0.44 51.27
CA GLN A 9 -16.95 -1.89 51.31
C GLN A 9 -18.05 -2.53 50.44
N ASN A 10 -19.26 -2.00 50.49
CA ASN A 10 -20.35 -2.47 49.63
C ASN A 10 -20.10 -2.20 48.15
N LEU A 11 -19.49 -1.06 47.81
CA LEU A 11 -19.13 -0.73 46.42
C LEU A 11 -18.05 -1.69 45.89
N LEU A 12 -17.07 -2.05 46.71
CA LEU A 12 -16.00 -2.97 46.34
C LEU A 12 -16.51 -4.39 46.13
N VAL A 13 -17.44 -4.85 46.96
CA VAL A 13 -18.11 -6.16 46.80
C VAL A 13 -18.95 -6.16 45.54
N ALA A 14 -19.71 -5.10 45.24
CA ALA A 14 -20.50 -4.99 44.04
C ALA A 14 -19.63 -5.02 42.75
N CYS A 15 -18.48 -4.32 42.74
CA CYS A 15 -17.53 -4.37 41.64
C CYS A 15 -16.94 -5.78 41.43
N LEU A 16 -16.61 -6.49 42.51
CA LEU A 16 -16.10 -7.86 42.38
C LEU A 16 -17.15 -8.84 41.85
N VAL A 17 -18.39 -8.69 42.30
CA VAL A 17 -19.50 -9.54 41.78
C VAL A 17 -19.75 -9.27 40.29
N ILE A 18 -19.81 -8.02 39.87
CA ILE A 18 -19.99 -7.64 38.46
C ILE A 18 -18.83 -8.18 37.62
N SER A 19 -17.58 -8.01 38.08
CA SER A 19 -16.40 -8.54 37.39
C SER A 19 -16.46 -10.07 37.23
N SER A 20 -16.84 -10.81 38.28
CA SER A 20 -16.96 -12.27 38.23
C SER A 20 -18.05 -12.73 37.27
N VAL A 21 -19.22 -12.08 37.26
CA VAL A 21 -20.31 -12.37 36.34
C VAL A 21 -19.90 -12.11 34.89
N THR A 22 -19.18 -11.02 34.65
CA THR A 22 -18.69 -10.67 33.29
C THR A 22 -17.69 -11.70 32.78
N VAL A 23 -16.73 -12.12 33.61
CA VAL A 23 -15.75 -13.16 33.24
C VAL A 23 -16.43 -14.49 32.97
N PHE A 24 -17.43 -14.87 33.78
CA PHE A 24 -18.20 -16.12 33.58
C PHE A 24 -19.01 -16.08 32.28
N TYR A 25 -19.63 -14.93 31.97
CA TYR A 25 -20.42 -14.75 30.73
C TYR A 25 -19.54 -14.80 29.48
N LEU A 26 -18.39 -14.14 29.52
CA LEU A 26 -17.39 -14.17 28.44
C LEU A 26 -16.80 -15.57 28.25
N GLY A 27 -16.53 -16.28 29.32
CA GLY A 27 -16.05 -17.67 29.27
C GLY A 27 -17.07 -18.64 28.64
N ARG A 28 -18.36 -18.51 28.97
CA ARG A 28 -19.43 -19.30 28.31
C ARG A 28 -19.52 -18.96 26.82
N HIS A 29 -19.48 -17.69 26.46
CA HIS A 29 -19.57 -17.27 25.06
C HIS A 29 -18.39 -17.77 24.24
N ALA A 30 -17.19 -17.79 24.81
CA ALA A 30 -15.99 -18.35 24.16
C ALA A 30 -16.11 -19.86 23.94
N MET A 31 -16.66 -20.61 24.91
CA MET A 31 -16.91 -22.05 24.78
C MET A 31 -17.96 -22.36 23.73
N GLU A 32 -19.06 -21.60 23.66
CA GLU A 32 -20.08 -21.75 22.62
C GLU A 32 -19.54 -21.44 21.21
N CYS A 33 -18.64 -20.48 21.07
CA CYS A 33 -17.94 -20.21 19.80
C CYS A 33 -17.01 -21.38 19.41
N HIS A 34 -16.28 -21.95 20.36
CA HIS A 34 -15.41 -23.10 20.11
C HIS A 34 -16.21 -24.34 19.65
N HIS A 35 -17.33 -24.63 20.31
CA HIS A 35 -18.21 -25.75 19.95
C HIS A 35 -18.80 -25.59 18.53
N ARG A 36 -19.18 -24.38 18.11
CA ARG A 36 -19.67 -24.11 16.74
C ARG A 36 -18.59 -24.25 15.67
N ILE A 37 -17.33 -24.03 16.02
CA ILE A 37 -16.19 -24.22 15.10
C ILE A 37 -15.95 -25.72 14.91
N GLU A 38 -16.01 -26.53 15.99
CA GLU A 38 -15.86 -27.97 15.92
C GLU A 38 -17.01 -28.65 15.16
N GLU A 39 -18.26 -28.24 15.37
CA GLU A 39 -19.41 -28.77 14.62
C GLU A 39 -19.33 -28.47 13.11
N ARG A 40 -18.76 -27.31 12.73
CA ARG A 40 -18.54 -26.97 11.32
C ARG A 40 -17.42 -27.75 10.66
N SER A 41 -16.45 -28.23 11.45
CA SER A 41 -15.33 -29.05 10.99
C SER A 41 -15.72 -30.53 10.80
N SER A 42 -16.87 -30.97 11.38
CA SER A 42 -17.31 -32.38 11.42
C SER A 42 -18.39 -32.75 10.40
N GLN A 43 -18.79 -31.81 9.51
CA GLN A 43 -19.72 -32.16 8.43
C GLN A 43 -18.94 -32.73 7.23
N PRO A 44 -19.25 -33.96 6.77
CA PRO A 44 -18.68 -34.55 5.58
C PRO A 44 -19.26 -33.84 4.35
N GLY A 45 -18.43 -32.94 3.76
CA GLY A 45 -18.73 -32.29 2.49
C GLY A 45 -18.40 -33.20 1.33
N ASP A 46 -19.40 -33.49 0.58
CA ASP A 46 -19.47 -33.89 -0.83
C ASP A 46 -18.17 -34.31 -1.55
N GLN A 47 -18.05 -35.62 -1.78
CA GLN A 47 -17.06 -36.21 -2.69
C GLN A 47 -17.62 -36.12 -4.12
N GLY A 48 -17.03 -35.24 -4.90
CA GLY A 48 -17.33 -35.08 -6.33
C GLY A 48 -16.05 -34.99 -7.18
N LEU A 49 -15.71 -36.07 -7.84
CA LEU A 49 -14.83 -36.22 -9.01
C LEU A 49 -13.36 -35.78 -8.92
N LEU A 50 -12.50 -36.72 -8.58
CA LEU A 50 -11.12 -36.78 -9.10
C LEU A 50 -10.88 -38.17 -9.70
N GLY A 51 -11.08 -38.28 -11.00
CA GLY A 51 -10.63 -39.38 -11.83
C GLY A 51 -9.15 -39.24 -12.17
N GLY A 52 -8.42 -40.34 -11.98
CA GLY A 52 -7.01 -40.51 -11.92
C GLY A 52 -6.16 -40.07 -13.12
N LEU A 53 -4.87 -39.97 -12.83
CA LEU A 53 -3.75 -40.40 -13.66
C LEU A 53 -2.51 -40.57 -12.76
N GLN A 54 -2.20 -41.83 -12.49
CA GLN A 54 -0.91 -42.26 -11.95
C GLN A 54 0.09 -42.39 -13.11
N GLY A 55 1.31 -41.84 -12.94
CA GLY A 55 2.49 -42.13 -13.73
C GLY A 55 3.75 -41.79 -12.95
N PRO A 56 4.80 -42.65 -12.94
CA PRO A 56 5.86 -42.64 -11.97
C PRO A 56 7.10 -41.88 -12.42
N GLY A 57 7.78 -41.25 -11.45
CA GLY A 57 9.22 -40.98 -11.49
C GLY A 57 9.62 -39.62 -12.04
N GLY A 58 10.10 -38.76 -11.17
CA GLY A 58 10.79 -37.52 -11.55
C GLY A 58 11.44 -36.85 -10.34
N VAL A 59 12.74 -36.84 -10.36
CA VAL A 59 13.71 -36.31 -9.40
C VAL A 59 13.43 -34.87 -9.01
N LEU A 60 13.39 -34.60 -7.71
CA LEU A 60 13.42 -33.26 -7.13
C LEU A 60 14.81 -32.63 -7.33
N LEU A 61 14.92 -31.71 -8.25
CA LEU A 61 16.01 -30.73 -8.29
C LEU A 61 15.49 -29.42 -7.71
N GLY A 62 16.03 -29.04 -6.56
CA GLY A 62 15.75 -27.77 -5.91
C GLY A 62 16.21 -26.60 -6.76
N GLY A 63 15.25 -25.88 -7.33
CA GLY A 63 15.41 -24.58 -7.94
C GLY A 63 14.53 -23.59 -7.19
N SER A 64 15.14 -22.53 -6.66
CA SER A 64 14.45 -21.36 -6.09
C SER A 64 13.58 -20.72 -7.16
N LEU A 65 12.34 -21.16 -7.29
CA LEU A 65 11.32 -20.54 -8.12
C LEU A 65 10.73 -19.35 -7.36
N GLY A 66 11.11 -18.14 -7.76
CA GLY A 66 10.41 -16.93 -7.34
C GLY A 66 8.90 -17.08 -7.59
N SER A 67 8.11 -16.80 -6.56
CA SER A 67 6.65 -16.93 -6.59
C SER A 67 6.07 -16.03 -7.68
N SER A 68 5.76 -16.61 -8.85
CA SER A 68 4.97 -15.94 -9.89
C SER A 68 3.50 -16.29 -9.66
N ALA A 69 2.63 -15.30 -9.57
CA ALA A 69 1.20 -15.50 -9.47
C ALA A 69 0.53 -15.19 -10.81
N ILE A 70 -0.58 -15.88 -11.10
CA ILE A 70 -1.31 -15.76 -12.34
C ILE A 70 -2.68 -15.15 -12.04
N LEU A 71 -2.97 -13.97 -12.60
CA LEU A 71 -4.32 -13.41 -12.61
C LEU A 71 -5.13 -14.01 -13.77
N ARG A 72 -6.23 -14.66 -13.43
CA ARG A 72 -7.32 -14.95 -14.39
C ARG A 72 -8.37 -13.85 -14.19
N GLY A 73 -8.39 -12.86 -15.05
CA GLY A 73 -9.34 -11.75 -14.97
C GLY A 73 -10.53 -11.96 -15.89
N SER A 74 -11.74 -11.85 -15.32
CA SER A 74 -12.93 -11.45 -16.06
C SER A 74 -13.17 -9.98 -15.72
N GLY A 75 -12.75 -9.07 -16.61
CA GLY A 75 -13.00 -7.64 -16.46
C GLY A 75 -14.47 -7.30 -16.74
N PRO A 76 -15.00 -6.20 -16.17
CA PRO A 76 -16.31 -5.67 -16.54
C PRO A 76 -16.26 -5.15 -17.98
N GLY A 77 -16.68 -6.00 -18.92
CA GLY A 77 -16.67 -5.68 -20.35
C GLY A 77 -16.43 -6.87 -21.27
N GLY A 78 -16.39 -8.10 -20.76
CA GLY A 78 -16.49 -9.32 -21.56
C GLY A 78 -15.31 -9.58 -22.48
N ARG A 79 -14.13 -8.97 -22.32
CA ARG A 79 -12.91 -9.40 -23.03
C ARG A 79 -12.30 -10.54 -22.25
N ASN A 80 -12.46 -11.75 -22.75
CA ASN A 80 -11.67 -12.90 -22.31
C ASN A 80 -10.20 -12.57 -22.59
N LEU A 81 -9.42 -12.23 -21.56
CA LEU A 81 -7.98 -12.23 -21.64
C LEU A 81 -7.56 -13.69 -21.85
N SER A 82 -7.27 -14.05 -23.09
CA SER A 82 -6.85 -15.38 -23.49
C SER A 82 -5.44 -15.75 -22.98
N VAL A 83 -4.73 -14.78 -22.40
CA VAL A 83 -3.39 -14.98 -21.82
C VAL A 83 -3.44 -14.59 -20.36
N PRO A 84 -3.02 -15.47 -19.43
CA PRO A 84 -2.96 -15.14 -18.01
C PRO A 84 -1.90 -14.05 -17.77
N PHE A 85 -2.27 -12.98 -17.04
CA PHE A 85 -1.33 -11.96 -16.63
C PHE A 85 -0.43 -12.51 -15.52
N VAL A 86 0.84 -12.71 -15.84
CA VAL A 86 1.85 -13.20 -14.88
C VAL A 86 2.55 -12.00 -14.24
N TYR A 87 2.61 -11.96 -12.93
CA TYR A 87 3.28 -10.90 -12.18
C TYR A 87 4.22 -11.45 -11.12
N ASN A 88 5.30 -10.74 -10.88
CA ASN A 88 6.28 -11.06 -9.85
C ASN A 88 6.99 -9.78 -9.36
N LYS A 89 7.90 -9.94 -8.40
CA LYS A 89 8.67 -8.85 -7.80
C LYS A 89 9.61 -8.12 -8.77
N ASP A 90 9.94 -8.76 -9.88
CA ASP A 90 10.93 -8.26 -10.84
C ASP A 90 10.27 -7.46 -11.98
N MET A 91 8.95 -7.28 -11.94
CA MET A 91 8.28 -6.42 -12.92
C MET A 91 8.59 -4.92 -12.68
N PRO A 92 8.55 -4.09 -13.73
CA PRO A 92 8.86 -2.66 -13.65
C PRO A 92 7.71 -1.89 -12.99
N LEU A 93 7.72 -1.85 -11.65
CA LEU A 93 6.74 -1.07 -10.88
C LEU A 93 7.15 0.42 -10.85
N VAL A 94 6.16 1.30 -10.89
CA VAL A 94 6.36 2.74 -10.73
C VAL A 94 5.72 3.21 -9.42
N PHE A 95 6.47 3.92 -8.59
CA PHE A 95 5.94 4.53 -7.38
C PHE A 95 5.97 6.05 -7.49
N ILE A 96 4.80 6.68 -7.43
CA ILE A 96 4.64 8.13 -7.41
C ILE A 96 4.36 8.57 -5.98
N GLY A 97 5.18 9.48 -5.45
CA GLY A 97 4.99 10.02 -4.12
C GLY A 97 5.43 11.47 -4.00
N GLY A 98 5.37 11.96 -2.78
CA GLY A 98 5.65 13.35 -2.43
C GLY A 98 4.85 13.75 -1.20
N VAL A 99 4.96 15.01 -0.78
CA VAL A 99 4.06 15.51 0.26
C VAL A 99 2.67 15.70 -0.34
N PRO A 100 1.57 15.34 0.32
CA PRO A 100 0.23 15.59 -0.18
C PRO A 100 0.08 17.03 -0.69
N ARG A 101 -0.68 17.23 -1.78
CA ARG A 101 -0.85 18.51 -2.51
C ARG A 101 0.36 18.97 -3.33
N SER A 102 1.35 18.11 -3.56
CA SER A 102 2.49 18.41 -4.44
C SER A 102 2.25 18.10 -5.94
N GLY A 103 1.03 17.70 -6.32
CA GLY A 103 0.72 17.36 -7.71
C GLY A 103 0.79 15.87 -8.04
N THR A 104 0.91 15.00 -7.06
CA THR A 104 0.93 13.53 -7.25
C THR A 104 -0.31 13.01 -7.98
N THR A 105 -1.49 13.61 -7.76
CA THR A 105 -2.72 13.24 -8.48
C THR A 105 -2.67 13.64 -9.95
N LEU A 106 -2.12 14.82 -10.28
CA LEU A 106 -1.91 15.24 -11.67
C LEU A 106 -0.96 14.28 -12.38
N MET A 107 0.19 14.01 -11.77
CA MET A 107 1.18 13.06 -12.32
C MET A 107 0.56 11.69 -12.60
N ARG A 108 -0.21 11.17 -11.63
CA ARG A 108 -0.93 9.91 -11.79
C ARG A 108 -1.93 9.97 -12.96
N ALA A 109 -2.73 11.04 -13.05
CA ALA A 109 -3.72 11.19 -14.10
C ALA A 109 -3.08 11.24 -15.50
N MET A 110 -1.97 11.95 -15.65
CA MET A 110 -1.22 12.00 -16.89
C MET A 110 -0.67 10.62 -17.28
N LEU A 111 -0.16 9.85 -16.32
CA LEU A 111 0.33 8.49 -16.57
C LEU A 111 -0.81 7.49 -16.83
N ASP A 112 -1.95 7.59 -16.11
CA ASP A 112 -3.14 6.76 -16.36
C ASP A 112 -3.77 7.00 -17.75
N ALA A 113 -3.51 8.14 -18.35
CA ALA A 113 -3.93 8.42 -19.73
C ALA A 113 -3.14 7.62 -20.77
N HIS A 114 -1.95 7.11 -20.40
CA HIS A 114 -1.15 6.28 -21.29
C HIS A 114 -1.79 4.88 -21.45
N PRO A 115 -1.97 4.35 -22.67
CA PRO A 115 -2.70 3.09 -22.90
C PRO A 115 -2.04 1.85 -22.27
N GLU A 116 -0.73 1.91 -22.01
CA GLU A 116 0.01 0.79 -21.44
C GLU A 116 0.28 0.93 -19.92
N VAL A 117 -0.15 2.04 -19.29
CA VAL A 117 0.09 2.32 -17.89
C VAL A 117 -1.20 2.28 -17.09
N ARG A 118 -1.18 1.70 -15.93
CA ARG A 118 -2.26 1.78 -14.97
C ARG A 118 -1.71 2.13 -13.57
N CYS A 119 -2.11 3.28 -13.05
CA CYS A 119 -1.78 3.73 -11.71
C CYS A 119 -2.94 3.52 -10.71
N GLY A 120 -4.16 3.77 -11.14
CA GLY A 120 -5.33 3.71 -10.27
C GLY A 120 -5.34 4.79 -9.16
N GLU A 121 -6.28 4.69 -8.23
CA GLU A 121 -6.39 5.61 -7.10
C GLU A 121 -5.44 5.27 -5.95
N GLU A 122 -5.39 6.14 -4.92
CA GLU A 122 -4.61 5.90 -3.72
C GLU A 122 -5.09 4.66 -2.98
N THR A 123 -4.20 3.73 -2.69
CA THR A 123 -4.52 2.53 -1.93
C THR A 123 -4.75 2.86 -0.44
N ARG A 124 -4.11 3.90 0.05
CA ARG A 124 -4.10 4.37 1.45
C ARG A 124 -3.56 3.33 2.44
N VAL A 125 -3.48 2.06 2.05
CA VAL A 125 -2.96 0.96 2.89
C VAL A 125 -1.45 0.83 2.79
N ILE A 126 -0.87 1.03 1.61
CA ILE A 126 0.57 0.91 1.36
C ILE A 126 1.41 1.79 2.31
N PRO A 127 1.18 3.11 2.44
CA PRO A 127 1.97 3.92 3.36
C PRO A 127 1.79 3.54 4.82
N ARG A 128 0.65 2.96 5.21
CA ARG A 128 0.39 2.52 6.58
C ARG A 128 1.18 1.26 6.94
N ILE A 129 1.16 0.26 6.06
CA ILE A 129 1.91 -0.98 6.29
C ILE A 129 3.42 -0.73 6.26
N LEU A 130 3.91 0.15 5.38
CA LEU A 130 5.30 0.59 5.35
C LEU A 130 5.71 1.31 6.65
N ALA A 131 4.85 2.18 7.18
CA ALA A 131 5.09 2.85 8.45
C ALA A 131 5.13 1.85 9.63
N MET A 132 4.26 0.84 9.63
CA MET A 132 4.26 -0.24 10.62
C MET A 132 5.57 -1.05 10.56
N LYS A 133 6.03 -1.44 9.37
CA LYS A 133 7.33 -2.10 9.18
C LYS A 133 8.49 -1.25 9.71
N GLN A 134 8.47 0.05 9.44
CA GLN A 134 9.48 0.97 9.98
C GLN A 134 9.48 1.03 11.52
N MET A 135 8.31 1.00 12.16
CA MET A 135 8.21 0.96 13.63
C MET A 135 8.87 -0.29 14.20
N TRP A 136 8.60 -1.45 13.63
CA TRP A 136 9.23 -2.71 14.04
C TRP A 136 10.74 -2.66 13.90
N SER A 137 11.25 -2.17 12.77
CA SER A 137 12.70 -2.09 12.50
C SER A 137 13.43 -1.09 13.40
N ARG A 138 12.75 -0.01 13.83
CA ARG A 138 13.35 1.01 14.72
C ARG A 138 13.35 0.61 16.18
N SER A 139 12.45 -0.26 16.61
CA SER A 139 12.34 -0.74 17.96
C SER A 139 13.24 -1.97 18.16
N GLY A 140 14.39 -1.81 18.81
CA GLY A 140 15.28 -2.93 19.12
C GLY A 140 14.58 -4.07 19.85
N ARG A 141 13.63 -3.74 20.75
CA ARG A 141 12.84 -4.73 21.48
C ARG A 141 11.92 -5.53 20.53
N GLU A 142 11.21 -4.84 19.63
CA GLU A 142 10.31 -5.52 18.69
C GLU A 142 11.11 -6.34 17.68
N LYS A 143 12.23 -5.82 17.18
CA LYS A 143 13.10 -6.56 16.29
C LYS A 143 13.59 -7.86 16.94
N MET A 144 14.09 -7.80 18.17
CA MET A 144 14.55 -8.99 18.90
C MET A 144 13.41 -10.02 19.07
N ARG A 145 12.19 -9.59 19.40
CA ARG A 145 11.03 -10.48 19.52
C ARG A 145 10.64 -11.15 18.21
N LEU A 146 10.73 -10.43 17.10
CA LEU A 146 10.47 -10.98 15.77
C LEU A 146 11.53 -12.03 15.41
N ASP A 147 12.80 -11.72 15.64
CA ASP A 147 13.92 -12.64 15.39
C ASP A 147 13.81 -13.91 16.25
N GLU A 148 13.46 -13.78 17.55
CA GLU A 148 13.20 -14.90 18.46
C GLU A 148 12.02 -15.77 18.01
N ALA A 149 11.01 -15.18 17.38
CA ALA A 149 9.87 -15.88 16.80
C ALA A 149 10.15 -16.46 15.41
N GLY A 150 11.37 -16.35 14.87
CA GLY A 150 11.73 -16.80 13.54
C GLY A 150 11.25 -15.88 12.40
N VAL A 151 10.71 -14.69 12.72
CA VAL A 151 10.30 -13.69 11.74
C VAL A 151 11.47 -12.74 11.45
N THR A 152 12.47 -13.27 10.76
CA THR A 152 13.68 -12.52 10.39
C THR A 152 13.38 -11.40 9.38
N ASP A 153 14.37 -10.52 9.14
CA ASP A 153 14.23 -9.45 8.13
C ASP A 153 13.91 -10.04 6.74
N GLU A 154 14.46 -11.20 6.36
CA GLU A 154 14.18 -11.86 5.07
C GLU A 154 12.73 -12.34 5.00
N VAL A 155 12.22 -12.97 6.06
CA VAL A 155 10.83 -13.45 6.11
C VAL A 155 9.87 -12.27 6.03
N LEU A 156 10.15 -11.21 6.78
CA LEU A 156 9.32 -10.01 6.81
C LEU A 156 9.36 -9.26 5.47
N ASP A 157 10.52 -9.15 4.84
CA ASP A 157 10.67 -8.49 3.54
C ASP A 157 9.93 -9.27 2.44
N ALA A 158 10.01 -10.61 2.44
CA ALA A 158 9.26 -11.45 1.50
C ALA A 158 7.74 -11.31 1.69
N ALA A 159 7.26 -11.28 2.93
CA ALA A 159 5.83 -11.07 3.24
C ALA A 159 5.36 -9.68 2.81
N MET A 160 6.13 -8.63 3.11
CA MET A 160 5.83 -7.26 2.70
C MET A 160 5.83 -7.09 1.19
N GLN A 161 6.80 -7.67 0.50
CA GLN A 161 6.87 -7.68 -0.95
C GLN A 161 5.63 -8.33 -1.58
N ALA A 162 5.25 -9.52 -1.11
CA ALA A 162 4.06 -10.23 -1.59
C ALA A 162 2.78 -9.40 -1.34
N PHE A 163 2.62 -8.85 -0.13
CA PHE A 163 1.46 -8.03 0.23
C PHE A 163 1.33 -6.79 -0.66
N LEU A 164 2.43 -6.04 -0.84
CA LEU A 164 2.41 -4.81 -1.66
C LEU A 164 2.16 -5.13 -3.12
N LEU A 165 2.79 -6.16 -3.65
CA LEU A 165 2.60 -6.62 -5.03
C LEU A 165 1.15 -7.02 -5.31
N GLU A 166 0.54 -7.82 -4.44
CA GLU A 166 -0.86 -8.22 -4.55
C GLU A 166 -1.81 -7.02 -4.60
N ILE A 167 -1.59 -6.03 -3.73
CA ILE A 167 -2.41 -4.81 -3.73
C ILE A 167 -2.24 -4.05 -5.04
N ILE A 168 -1.00 -3.81 -5.48
CA ILE A 168 -0.73 -3.03 -6.69
C ILE A 168 -1.33 -3.73 -7.92
N VAL A 169 -1.15 -5.04 -8.04
CA VAL A 169 -1.61 -5.80 -9.19
C VAL A 169 -3.14 -5.92 -9.23
N LYS A 170 -3.78 -6.14 -8.08
CA LYS A 170 -5.23 -6.38 -7.99
C LYS A 170 -6.06 -5.11 -7.79
N HIS A 171 -5.42 -3.96 -7.65
CA HIS A 171 -6.10 -2.66 -7.44
C HIS A 171 -6.74 -2.08 -8.71
N GLY A 172 -6.82 -2.80 -9.81
CA GLY A 172 -7.44 -2.37 -11.06
C GLY A 172 -7.13 -3.31 -12.21
N GLU A 173 -7.35 -2.84 -13.42
CA GLU A 173 -7.13 -3.62 -14.64
C GLU A 173 -5.64 -3.93 -14.85
N PRO A 174 -5.29 -5.09 -15.42
CA PRO A 174 -3.92 -5.40 -15.83
C PRO A 174 -3.39 -4.41 -16.88
N ALA A 175 -2.10 -4.07 -16.78
CA ALA A 175 -1.40 -3.24 -17.76
C ALA A 175 0.08 -3.63 -17.80
N ASN A 176 0.79 -3.25 -18.89
CA ASN A 176 2.20 -3.54 -19.05
C ASN A 176 3.05 -2.86 -17.98
N PHE A 177 2.66 -1.64 -17.60
CA PHE A 177 3.31 -0.87 -16.54
C PHE A 177 2.32 -0.59 -15.41
N LEU A 178 2.62 -1.10 -14.22
CA LEU A 178 1.82 -0.87 -13.03
C LEU A 178 2.46 0.22 -12.18
N CYS A 179 1.62 1.11 -11.68
CA CYS A 179 2.08 2.19 -10.83
C CYS A 179 1.25 2.28 -9.55
N ASN A 180 1.88 2.67 -8.47
CA ASN A 180 1.23 3.04 -7.22
C ASN A 180 1.42 4.52 -6.95
N LYS A 181 0.33 5.23 -6.66
CA LYS A 181 0.37 6.61 -6.21
C LYS A 181 -0.20 6.73 -4.81
N ASP A 182 0.65 6.59 -3.84
CA ASP A 182 0.39 6.93 -2.43
C ASP A 182 1.44 7.94 -1.97
N PRO A 183 1.09 9.21 -1.72
CA PRO A 183 2.06 10.29 -1.51
C PRO A 183 3.18 9.94 -0.53
N PHE A 184 2.86 9.44 0.65
CA PHE A 184 3.84 9.12 1.67
C PHE A 184 4.49 7.72 1.55
N ALA A 185 4.20 6.94 0.52
CA ALA A 185 4.92 5.68 0.29
C ALA A 185 6.43 5.93 0.11
N LEU A 186 6.82 7.05 -0.52
CA LEU A 186 8.22 7.41 -0.73
C LEU A 186 8.99 7.83 0.53
N LYS A 187 8.34 7.93 1.70
CA LYS A 187 9.08 7.97 2.98
C LYS A 187 9.87 6.68 3.25
N SER A 188 9.53 5.62 2.56
CA SER A 188 10.19 4.31 2.61
C SER A 188 10.82 3.94 1.26
N LEU A 189 11.27 4.92 0.47
CA LEU A 189 11.80 4.71 -0.88
C LEU A 189 12.94 3.70 -0.89
N SER A 190 13.95 3.87 -0.03
CA SER A 190 15.10 2.95 0.05
C SER A 190 14.68 1.52 0.36
N TYR A 191 13.65 1.35 1.19
CA TYR A 191 13.08 0.03 1.48
C TYR A 191 12.33 -0.56 0.28
N LEU A 192 11.52 0.24 -0.41
CA LEU A 192 10.83 -0.18 -1.63
C LEU A 192 11.82 -0.57 -2.73
N ALA A 193 12.91 0.20 -2.89
CA ALA A 193 13.98 -0.10 -3.84
C ALA A 193 14.74 -1.41 -3.51
N LYS A 194 14.80 -1.78 -2.23
CA LYS A 194 15.36 -3.07 -1.77
C LYS A 194 14.47 -4.24 -2.18
N ILE A 195 13.16 -4.15 -1.90
CA ILE A 195 12.23 -5.27 -2.12
C ILE A 195 11.70 -5.36 -3.56
N PHE A 196 11.77 -4.30 -4.34
CA PHE A 196 11.42 -4.25 -5.77
C PHE A 196 12.61 -3.72 -6.57
N PRO A 197 13.55 -4.58 -6.98
CA PRO A 197 14.83 -4.15 -7.55
C PRO A 197 14.70 -3.43 -8.89
N HIS A 198 13.63 -3.66 -9.64
CA HIS A 198 13.37 -3.00 -10.93
C HIS A 198 12.34 -1.85 -10.85
N ALA A 199 11.90 -1.50 -9.63
CA ALA A 199 11.00 -0.38 -9.45
C ALA A 199 11.69 0.97 -9.71
N LYS A 200 10.91 1.92 -10.27
CA LYS A 200 11.29 3.32 -10.45
C LYS A 200 10.39 4.24 -9.63
N PHE A 201 10.96 5.35 -9.18
CA PHE A 201 10.33 6.26 -8.24
C PHE A 201 10.22 7.65 -8.83
N VAL A 202 9.05 8.28 -8.71
CA VAL A 202 8.80 9.65 -9.14
C VAL A 202 8.46 10.49 -7.92
N LEU A 203 9.39 11.35 -7.51
CA LEU A 203 9.21 12.23 -6.35
C LEU A 203 8.67 13.58 -6.82
N MET A 204 7.39 13.83 -6.55
CA MET A 204 6.76 15.12 -6.83
C MET A 204 7.12 16.15 -5.77
N ILE A 205 7.75 17.24 -6.20
CA ILE A 205 8.16 18.36 -5.37
C ILE A 205 7.37 19.60 -5.80
N ARG A 206 6.81 20.32 -4.83
CA ARG A 206 6.10 21.58 -5.04
C ARG A 206 6.49 22.56 -3.94
N ASP A 207 6.43 23.86 -4.21
CA ASP A 207 6.61 24.89 -3.19
C ASP A 207 5.81 24.57 -1.92
N GLY A 208 6.53 24.51 -0.79
CA GLY A 208 5.94 24.12 0.50
C GLY A 208 4.84 25.06 0.96
N ARG A 209 4.97 26.35 0.67
CA ARG A 209 3.96 27.38 1.00
C ARG A 209 2.67 27.09 0.23
N ALA A 210 2.78 26.81 -1.07
CA ALA A 210 1.65 26.49 -1.93
C ALA A 210 1.00 25.14 -1.53
N SER A 211 1.79 24.13 -1.21
CA SER A 211 1.32 22.83 -0.75
C SER A 211 0.57 22.96 0.58
N VAL A 212 1.15 23.63 1.57
CA VAL A 212 0.56 23.82 2.90
C VAL A 212 -0.71 24.70 2.81
N HIS A 213 -0.68 25.78 2.03
CA HIS A 213 -1.87 26.58 1.80
C HIS A 213 -3.02 25.74 1.20
N SER A 214 -2.71 24.89 0.22
CA SER A 214 -3.68 23.97 -0.37
C SER A 214 -4.22 22.93 0.62
N MET A 215 -3.39 22.45 1.55
CA MET A 215 -3.84 21.53 2.62
C MET A 215 -4.85 22.21 3.54
N ILE A 216 -4.52 23.39 4.03
CA ILE A 216 -5.32 24.14 5.00
C ILE A 216 -6.63 24.65 4.37
N SER A 217 -6.54 25.32 3.21
CA SER A 217 -7.71 25.90 2.54
C SER A 217 -8.73 24.87 2.09
N ARG A 218 -8.27 23.68 1.69
CA ARG A 218 -9.13 22.55 1.28
C ARG A 218 -9.44 21.58 2.40
N LYS A 219 -9.00 21.87 3.63
CA LYS A 219 -9.22 21.03 4.83
C LYS A 219 -8.83 19.56 4.61
N VAL A 220 -7.71 19.33 3.91
CA VAL A 220 -7.22 17.97 3.62
C VAL A 220 -6.62 17.38 4.89
N THR A 221 -7.30 16.43 5.50
CA THR A 221 -6.85 15.76 6.72
C THR A 221 -5.65 14.88 6.43
N ILE A 222 -4.51 15.19 7.04
CA ILE A 222 -3.27 14.41 6.96
C ILE A 222 -2.86 14.06 8.37
N ALA A 223 -2.65 12.76 8.63
CA ALA A 223 -2.27 12.30 9.96
C ALA A 223 -0.99 12.98 10.44
N GLY A 224 -1.07 13.56 11.63
CA GLY A 224 0.03 14.24 12.27
C GLY A 224 0.22 15.72 11.86
N PHE A 225 -0.59 16.30 10.96
CA PHE A 225 -0.55 17.72 10.60
C PHE A 225 -1.65 18.48 11.33
N ASP A 226 -1.29 19.61 11.96
CA ASP A 226 -2.25 20.55 12.54
C ASP A 226 -2.63 21.60 11.50
N LEU A 227 -3.80 21.42 10.89
CA LEU A 227 -4.32 22.34 9.87
C LEU A 227 -4.67 23.74 10.41
N GLY A 228 -4.69 23.92 11.73
CA GLY A 228 -4.84 25.25 12.37
C GLY A 228 -3.53 26.04 12.41
N SER A 229 -2.38 25.41 12.09
CA SER A 229 -1.08 26.03 12.20
C SER A 229 -0.24 25.90 10.93
N TYR A 230 -0.06 27.01 10.20
CA TYR A 230 0.85 27.07 9.05
C TYR A 230 2.28 26.67 9.43
N ARG A 231 2.75 27.10 10.62
CA ARG A 231 4.11 26.78 11.10
C ARG A 231 4.27 25.27 11.30
N ASP A 232 3.32 24.63 11.95
CA ASP A 232 3.35 23.17 12.14
C ASP A 232 3.35 22.43 10.80
N CYS A 233 2.44 22.80 9.91
CA CYS A 233 2.33 22.20 8.59
C CYS A 233 3.61 22.37 7.75
N LEU A 234 4.22 23.57 7.74
CA LEU A 234 5.47 23.83 7.01
C LEU A 234 6.65 23.06 7.61
N THR A 235 6.75 22.99 8.94
CA THR A 235 7.80 22.21 9.62
C THR A 235 7.70 20.72 9.25
N LYS A 236 6.50 20.17 9.25
CA LYS A 236 6.25 18.76 8.90
C LYS A 236 6.42 18.50 7.40
N TRP A 237 6.01 19.45 6.57
CA TRP A 237 6.28 19.42 5.14
C TRP A 237 7.79 19.36 4.87
N ASN A 238 8.57 20.26 5.46
CA ASN A 238 10.01 20.32 5.28
C ASN A 238 10.69 19.01 5.68
N ARG A 239 10.36 18.48 6.88
CA ARG A 239 10.90 17.18 7.34
C ARG A 239 10.53 16.03 6.40
N ALA A 240 9.31 16.03 5.88
CA ALA A 240 8.84 14.97 5.00
C ALA A 240 9.54 15.01 3.64
N ILE A 241 9.65 16.21 3.03
CA ILE A 241 10.30 16.35 1.73
C ILE A 241 11.80 16.07 1.83
N GLU A 242 12.47 16.55 2.87
CA GLU A 242 13.89 16.29 3.14
C GLU A 242 14.15 14.77 3.21
N THR A 243 13.35 14.04 3.99
CA THR A 243 13.47 12.58 4.09
C THR A 243 13.31 11.88 2.74
N MET A 244 12.31 12.26 1.95
CA MET A 244 12.05 11.65 0.64
C MET A 244 13.11 12.05 -0.40
N TYR A 245 13.54 13.30 -0.37
CA TYR A 245 14.53 13.83 -1.31
C TYR A 245 15.90 13.20 -1.09
N THR A 246 16.35 13.07 0.15
CA THR A 246 17.60 12.38 0.49
C THR A 246 17.59 10.94 -0.03
N GLN A 247 16.54 10.16 0.24
CA GLN A 247 16.41 8.79 -0.27
C GLN A 247 16.35 8.75 -1.81
N CYS A 248 15.72 9.74 -2.45
CA CYS A 248 15.66 9.85 -3.90
C CYS A 248 17.06 10.08 -4.51
N LEU A 249 17.86 10.95 -3.89
CA LEU A 249 19.26 11.17 -4.32
C LEU A 249 20.13 9.92 -4.13
N GLU A 250 19.96 9.22 -3.02
CA GLU A 250 20.66 7.96 -2.73
C GLU A 250 20.28 6.84 -3.73
N ALA A 251 19.03 6.82 -4.18
CA ALA A 251 18.55 5.86 -5.17
C ALA A 251 18.98 6.18 -6.60
N SER A 252 19.59 7.36 -6.83
CA SER A 252 20.23 7.84 -8.06
C SER A 252 19.44 7.53 -9.35
N ASP A 253 19.79 6.48 -10.10
CA ASP A 253 19.19 6.08 -11.37
C ASP A 253 17.76 5.55 -11.28
N LYS A 254 17.29 5.20 -10.08
CA LYS A 254 15.93 4.68 -9.84
C LYS A 254 14.92 5.75 -9.44
N CYS A 255 15.36 6.97 -9.11
CA CYS A 255 14.45 8.02 -8.65
C CYS A 255 14.61 9.31 -9.47
N LEU A 256 13.48 9.83 -9.95
CA LEU A 256 13.39 11.11 -10.65
C LEU A 256 12.66 12.12 -9.77
N PRO A 257 13.35 13.16 -9.25
CA PRO A 257 12.68 14.30 -8.65
C PRO A 257 12.03 15.16 -9.75
N MET A 258 10.74 15.45 -9.58
CA MET A 258 9.97 16.22 -10.56
C MET A 258 9.28 17.40 -9.90
N HIS A 259 9.59 18.62 -10.37
CA HIS A 259 9.02 19.85 -9.85
C HIS A 259 7.66 20.13 -10.49
N TYR A 260 6.63 20.26 -9.63
CA TYR A 260 5.25 20.51 -10.06
C TYR A 260 5.13 21.76 -10.95
N GLU A 261 5.79 22.84 -10.56
CA GLU A 261 5.76 24.12 -11.29
C GLU A 261 6.33 23.98 -12.70
N GLN A 262 7.40 23.21 -12.84
CA GLN A 262 8.01 22.93 -14.14
C GLN A 262 7.14 22.02 -15.00
N LEU A 263 6.50 21.03 -14.39
CA LEU A 263 5.58 20.13 -15.10
C LEU A 263 4.39 20.89 -15.69
N VAL A 264 3.76 21.79 -14.92
CA VAL A 264 2.58 22.51 -15.40
C VAL A 264 2.91 23.61 -16.42
N LEU A 265 4.10 24.18 -16.37
CA LEU A 265 4.56 25.18 -17.35
C LEU A 265 5.05 24.54 -18.65
N HIS A 266 5.62 23.35 -18.59
CA HIS A 266 6.22 22.66 -19.73
C HIS A 266 5.85 21.17 -19.75
N PRO A 267 4.54 20.81 -19.86
CA PRO A 267 4.07 19.46 -19.66
C PRO A 267 4.67 18.45 -20.64
N GLU A 268 4.74 18.77 -21.92
CA GLU A 268 5.30 17.85 -22.92
C GLU A 268 6.77 17.53 -22.63
N LYS A 269 7.58 18.55 -22.38
CA LYS A 269 9.01 18.39 -22.08
C LYS A 269 9.22 17.44 -20.90
N TRP A 270 8.49 17.66 -19.81
CA TRP A 270 8.67 16.88 -18.60
C TRP A 270 8.05 15.49 -18.70
N MET A 271 6.95 15.32 -19.41
CA MET A 271 6.40 13.99 -19.68
C MET A 271 7.29 13.16 -20.61
N ARG A 272 7.92 13.75 -21.63
CA ARG A 272 8.93 13.05 -22.45
C ARG A 272 10.13 12.60 -21.59
N THR A 273 10.60 13.48 -20.70
CA THR A 273 11.68 13.15 -19.75
C THR A 273 11.28 12.01 -18.82
N LEU A 274 10.06 12.06 -18.27
CA LEU A 274 9.54 11.04 -17.38
C LEU A 274 9.38 9.69 -18.07
N LEU A 275 8.70 9.64 -19.22
CA LEU A 275 8.45 8.38 -19.94
C LEU A 275 9.77 7.74 -20.38
N LYS A 276 10.75 8.55 -20.85
CA LYS A 276 12.10 8.07 -21.13
C LYS A 276 12.76 7.46 -19.88
N PHE A 277 12.66 8.13 -18.73
CA PHE A 277 13.17 7.61 -17.46
C PHE A 277 12.51 6.31 -17.05
N LEU A 278 11.19 6.17 -17.29
CA LEU A 278 10.42 4.98 -16.95
C LEU A 278 10.58 3.84 -17.96
N ASP A 279 11.27 4.05 -19.09
CA ASP A 279 11.36 3.14 -20.25
C ASP A 279 9.99 2.84 -20.88
N ILE A 280 9.08 3.83 -20.82
CA ILE A 280 7.74 3.77 -21.41
C ILE A 280 7.75 4.52 -22.75
N PRO A 281 7.20 3.95 -23.83
CA PRO A 281 7.09 4.64 -25.12
C PRO A 281 6.31 5.96 -24.99
N TRP A 282 6.65 6.94 -25.83
CA TRP A 282 5.87 8.17 -25.86
C TRP A 282 4.48 7.95 -26.42
N ASN A 283 3.48 8.50 -25.74
CA ASN A 283 2.11 8.58 -26.20
C ASN A 283 1.53 9.95 -25.82
N GLU A 284 0.92 10.63 -26.79
CA GLU A 284 0.41 12.00 -26.63
C GLU A 284 -0.78 12.09 -25.66
N ALA A 285 -1.49 10.99 -25.44
CA ALA A 285 -2.62 10.93 -24.51
C ALA A 285 -2.27 11.40 -23.08
N VAL A 286 -0.99 11.30 -22.68
CA VAL A 286 -0.53 11.82 -21.38
C VAL A 286 -0.70 13.33 -21.23
N LEU A 287 -0.82 14.09 -22.34
CA LEU A 287 -1.06 15.52 -22.34
C LEU A 287 -2.56 15.86 -22.40
N HIS A 288 -3.42 14.88 -22.67
CA HIS A 288 -4.88 15.03 -22.82
C HIS A 288 -5.64 14.18 -21.82
N HIS A 289 -5.08 14.02 -20.62
CA HIS A 289 -5.66 13.20 -19.55
C HIS A 289 -7.07 13.65 -19.14
N GLU A 290 -7.39 14.95 -19.28
CA GLU A 290 -8.71 15.52 -19.00
C GLU A 290 -9.81 14.93 -19.86
N GLU A 291 -9.51 14.55 -21.09
CA GLU A 291 -10.48 13.94 -22.01
C GLU A 291 -10.84 12.51 -21.61
N LEU A 292 -10.00 11.86 -20.81
CA LEU A 292 -10.16 10.49 -20.36
C LEU A 292 -10.78 10.36 -18.95
N ILE A 293 -10.99 11.48 -18.25
CA ILE A 293 -11.57 11.48 -16.90
C ILE A 293 -13.00 10.92 -16.93
N GLY A 294 -13.24 9.87 -16.16
CA GLY A 294 -14.54 9.22 -16.01
C GLY A 294 -14.96 8.34 -17.19
N LYS A 295 -14.11 8.15 -18.20
CA LYS A 295 -14.36 7.18 -19.28
C LYS A 295 -13.94 5.76 -18.84
N ALA A 296 -14.60 4.75 -19.39
CA ALA A 296 -14.24 3.35 -19.15
C ALA A 296 -12.82 3.07 -19.66
N GLY A 297 -11.95 2.52 -18.78
CA GLY A 297 -10.53 2.32 -19.06
C GLY A 297 -9.69 3.60 -19.10
N GLY A 298 -10.27 4.74 -18.68
CA GLY A 298 -9.59 6.02 -18.59
C GLY A 298 -9.20 6.39 -17.16
N VAL A 299 -9.06 7.70 -16.91
CA VAL A 299 -8.60 8.26 -15.64
C VAL A 299 -9.73 8.32 -14.62
N SER A 300 -9.62 7.61 -13.50
CA SER A 300 -10.54 7.78 -12.38
C SER A 300 -10.01 8.86 -11.42
N LEU A 301 -10.89 9.74 -10.93
CA LEU A 301 -10.57 10.72 -9.90
C LEU A 301 -11.54 10.52 -8.72
N SER A 302 -10.98 10.34 -7.52
CA SER A 302 -11.78 10.34 -6.29
C SER A 302 -12.44 11.70 -6.09
N LYS A 303 -13.73 11.69 -5.74
CA LYS A 303 -14.53 12.88 -5.45
C LYS A 303 -14.09 13.56 -4.16
#